data_ace869cd212dc3f66bc18038384c6e0c
#
_entry.id   ace869cd212dc3f66bc18038384c6e0c
#
_cell.length_a   1.000
_cell.length_b   1.000
_cell.length_c   1.000
_cell.angle_alpha   90.00
_cell.angle_beta   90.00
_cell.angle_gamma   90.00
#
_symmetry.space_group_name_H-M   'P 1'
#
loop_
_entity.id
_entity.type
_entity.pdbx_description
1 polymer ?
#
loop_
_entity_poly.entity_id
_entity_poly.type
_entity_poly.pdbx_seq_one_letter_code
_entity_poly.pdbx_strand_id
1 'polypeptide(L)'
;MNMKKVNLDTWIQLLGMLGVLGGLVFVGLEMQQSQRIALSSQQQERAHKWIDIGAGILEAGYDFDAIMRFDPSIENPEQELARRNFYHASFFIAENDFNQYKNGFLSEFDFQTKVIGGLEFLLEQCDLRLLADYRKRWFSSDFLELINSIEDPCI
;
A
#
# COMPACT_ATOMS: atom_id res chain seq x y z
N MET A 1 32.15 -18.49 -56.09
CA MET A 1 31.66 -18.21 -54.73
C MET A 1 31.57 -19.53 -53.98
N ASN A 2 32.58 -19.88 -53.14
CA ASN A 2 32.62 -21.15 -52.39
C ASN A 2 31.64 -21.01 -51.19
N MET A 3 30.45 -21.58 -51.31
CA MET A 3 29.56 -21.76 -50.14
C MET A 3 30.22 -22.79 -49.19
N LYS A 4 30.79 -22.31 -48.07
CA LYS A 4 31.25 -23.19 -47.00
C LYS A 4 30.03 -23.99 -46.51
N LYS A 5 30.09 -25.31 -46.60
CA LYS A 5 29.10 -26.20 -45.96
C LYS A 5 29.16 -25.94 -44.45
N VAL A 6 28.10 -25.42 -43.92
CA VAL A 6 27.92 -25.24 -42.46
C VAL A 6 27.88 -26.64 -41.84
N ASN A 7 28.78 -26.95 -40.91
CA ASN A 7 28.86 -28.25 -40.23
C ASN A 7 27.63 -28.50 -39.37
N LEU A 8 27.18 -29.74 -39.30
CA LEU A 8 26.05 -30.17 -38.43
C LEU A 8 26.26 -29.73 -36.98
N ASP A 9 27.48 -29.77 -36.49
CA ASP A 9 27.84 -29.31 -35.14
C ASP A 9 27.53 -27.82 -34.92
N THR A 10 27.73 -26.97 -35.94
CA THR A 10 27.39 -25.55 -35.87
C THR A 10 25.88 -25.33 -35.76
N TRP A 11 25.07 -26.15 -36.44
CA TRP A 11 23.63 -26.11 -36.34
C TRP A 11 23.13 -26.55 -34.97
N ILE A 12 23.69 -27.63 -34.42
CA ILE A 12 23.37 -28.11 -33.06
C ILE A 12 23.69 -27.04 -32.02
N GLN A 13 24.86 -26.40 -32.11
CA GLN A 13 25.23 -25.30 -31.20
C GLN A 13 24.31 -24.11 -31.34
N LEU A 14 23.93 -23.70 -32.55
CA LEU A 14 23.04 -22.58 -32.78
C LEU A 14 21.64 -22.87 -32.19
N LEU A 15 21.08 -24.06 -32.42
CA LEU A 15 19.80 -24.47 -31.84
C LEU A 15 19.86 -24.55 -30.32
N GLY A 16 20.97 -25.03 -29.76
CA GLY A 16 21.19 -25.05 -28.31
C GLY A 16 21.18 -23.63 -27.70
N MET A 17 21.92 -22.70 -28.34
CA MET A 17 21.95 -21.29 -27.90
C MET A 17 20.56 -20.62 -28.02
N LEU A 18 19.83 -20.86 -29.11
CA LEU A 18 18.46 -20.34 -29.30
C LEU A 18 17.49 -20.92 -28.28
N GLY A 19 17.64 -22.20 -27.93
CA GLY A 19 16.86 -22.85 -26.89
C GLY A 19 17.09 -22.22 -25.51
N VAL A 20 18.35 -21.96 -25.16
CA VAL A 20 18.70 -21.28 -23.90
C VAL A 20 18.17 -19.85 -23.87
N LEU A 21 18.35 -19.08 -24.95
CA LEU A 21 17.82 -17.71 -25.05
C LEU A 21 16.30 -17.69 -24.95
N GLY A 22 15.62 -18.59 -25.67
CA GLY A 22 14.16 -18.73 -25.57
C GLY A 22 13.70 -19.08 -24.16
N GLY A 23 14.39 -19.98 -23.48
CA GLY A 23 14.13 -20.33 -22.08
C GLY A 23 14.30 -19.14 -21.14
N LEU A 24 15.37 -18.34 -21.31
CA LEU A 24 15.60 -17.13 -20.49
C LEU A 24 14.51 -16.06 -20.71
N VAL A 25 14.10 -15.86 -21.95
CA VAL A 25 12.97 -14.94 -22.28
C VAL A 25 11.68 -15.44 -21.64
N PHE A 26 11.40 -16.73 -21.74
CA PHE A 26 10.21 -17.32 -21.13
C PHE A 26 10.19 -17.13 -19.60
N VAL A 27 11.30 -17.45 -18.93
CA VAL A 27 11.44 -17.22 -17.47
C VAL A 27 11.26 -15.74 -17.11
N GLY A 28 11.82 -14.83 -17.91
CA GLY A 28 11.64 -13.39 -17.72
C GLY A 28 10.17 -12.96 -17.79
N LEU A 29 9.42 -13.49 -18.75
CA LEU A 29 7.98 -13.22 -18.89
C LEU A 29 7.16 -13.82 -17.75
N GLU A 30 7.47 -15.04 -17.31
CA GLU A 30 6.82 -15.65 -16.14
C GLU A 30 7.06 -14.85 -14.86
N MET A 31 8.30 -14.38 -14.64
CA MET A 31 8.61 -13.51 -13.49
C MET A 31 7.82 -12.21 -13.54
N GLN A 32 7.70 -11.57 -14.72
CA GLN A 32 6.91 -10.36 -14.87
C GLN A 32 5.42 -10.60 -14.59
N GLN A 33 4.88 -11.72 -15.07
CA GLN A 33 3.48 -12.09 -14.79
C GLN A 33 3.27 -12.37 -13.30
N SER A 34 4.17 -13.10 -12.66
CA SER A 34 4.14 -13.38 -11.22
C SER A 34 4.16 -12.10 -10.39
N GLN A 35 5.01 -11.12 -10.75
CA GLN A 35 5.03 -9.82 -10.09
C GLN A 35 3.71 -9.06 -10.23
N ARG A 36 3.08 -9.07 -11.41
CA ARG A 36 1.77 -8.44 -11.62
C ARG A 36 0.67 -9.08 -10.77
N ILE A 37 0.67 -10.40 -10.66
CA ILE A 37 -0.28 -11.14 -9.82
C ILE A 37 -0.06 -10.78 -8.35
N ALA A 38 1.18 -10.74 -7.88
CA ALA A 38 1.51 -10.36 -6.51
C ALA A 38 1.03 -8.93 -6.17
N LEU A 39 1.27 -7.95 -7.06
CA LEU A 39 0.78 -6.57 -6.90
C LEU A 39 -0.74 -6.50 -6.86
N SER A 40 -1.43 -7.22 -7.75
CA SER A 40 -2.90 -7.28 -7.77
C SER A 40 -3.46 -7.89 -6.48
N SER A 41 -2.84 -8.98 -5.98
CA SER A 41 -3.21 -9.61 -4.72
C SER A 41 -3.06 -8.67 -3.53
N GLN A 42 -1.97 -7.91 -3.47
CA GLN A 42 -1.77 -6.90 -2.41
C GLN A 42 -2.82 -5.78 -2.43
N GLN A 43 -3.22 -5.33 -3.63
CA GLN A 43 -4.29 -4.33 -3.75
C GLN A 43 -5.64 -4.87 -3.26
N GLN A 44 -5.96 -6.12 -3.59
CA GLN A 44 -7.17 -6.78 -3.09
C GLN A 44 -7.14 -6.93 -1.57
N GLU A 45 -6.02 -7.34 -1.00
CA GLU A 45 -5.88 -7.51 0.45
C GLU A 45 -6.06 -6.20 1.22
N ARG A 46 -5.57 -5.09 0.67
CA ARG A 46 -5.82 -3.75 1.24
C ARG A 46 -7.29 -3.37 1.19
N ALA A 47 -7.96 -3.61 0.06
CA ALA A 47 -9.38 -3.35 -0.07
C ALA A 47 -10.20 -4.19 0.93
N HIS A 48 -9.86 -5.47 1.10
CA HIS A 48 -10.48 -6.34 2.10
C HIS A 48 -10.33 -5.80 3.52
N LYS A 49 -9.15 -5.33 3.92
CA LYS A 49 -8.93 -4.74 5.25
C LYS A 49 -9.85 -3.55 5.54
N TRP A 50 -10.04 -2.66 4.56
CA TRP A 50 -10.97 -1.54 4.71
C TRP A 50 -12.44 -1.98 4.79
N ILE A 51 -12.82 -2.99 4.01
CA ILE A 51 -14.16 -3.59 4.06
C ILE A 51 -14.38 -4.25 5.42
N ASP A 52 -13.40 -5.01 5.94
CA ASP A 52 -13.49 -5.67 7.24
C ASP A 52 -13.63 -4.68 8.40
N ILE A 53 -12.87 -3.57 8.35
CA ILE A 53 -13.01 -2.49 9.34
C ILE A 53 -14.40 -1.87 9.26
N GLY A 54 -14.89 -1.56 8.05
CA GLY A 54 -16.23 -1.01 7.85
C GLY A 54 -17.32 -1.97 8.32
N ALA A 55 -17.20 -3.25 8.01
CA ALA A 55 -18.12 -4.29 8.47
C ALA A 55 -18.11 -4.39 10.00
N GLY A 56 -16.95 -4.37 10.64
CA GLY A 56 -16.83 -4.40 12.11
C GLY A 56 -17.50 -3.19 12.79
N ILE A 57 -17.42 -2.00 12.19
CA ILE A 57 -18.11 -0.80 12.67
C ILE A 57 -19.63 -0.99 12.59
N LEU A 58 -20.14 -1.48 11.45
CA LEU A 58 -21.57 -1.74 11.25
C LEU A 58 -22.09 -2.85 12.17
N GLU A 59 -21.33 -3.93 12.37
CA GLU A 59 -21.66 -5.03 13.29
C GLU A 59 -21.71 -4.55 14.75
N ALA A 60 -20.89 -3.56 15.10
CA ALA A 60 -20.94 -2.91 16.41
C ALA A 60 -22.13 -1.94 16.56
N GLY A 61 -22.93 -1.75 15.52
CA GLY A 61 -24.13 -0.90 15.53
C GLY A 61 -23.84 0.58 15.30
N TYR A 62 -22.66 0.93 14.79
CA TYR A 62 -22.32 2.32 14.46
C TYR A 62 -22.41 2.58 12.97
N ASP A 63 -22.81 3.81 12.62
CA ASP A 63 -22.75 4.31 11.26
C ASP A 63 -21.31 4.66 10.88
N PHE A 64 -20.85 4.20 9.70
CA PHE A 64 -19.48 4.43 9.23
C PHE A 64 -19.19 5.93 9.03
N ASP A 65 -20.15 6.67 8.46
CA ASP A 65 -20.00 8.11 8.26
C ASP A 65 -19.92 8.88 9.58
N ALA A 66 -20.67 8.43 10.60
CA ALA A 66 -20.63 9.03 11.94
C ALA A 66 -19.25 8.80 12.61
N ILE A 67 -18.61 7.65 12.37
CA ILE A 67 -17.25 7.38 12.85
C ILE A 67 -16.21 8.23 12.09
N MET A 68 -16.38 8.41 10.79
CA MET A 68 -15.45 9.19 9.95
C MET A 68 -15.52 10.70 10.21
N ARG A 69 -16.68 11.21 10.60
CA ARG A 69 -16.85 12.64 10.89
C ARG A 69 -16.63 12.93 12.36
N PHE A 70 -15.80 13.90 12.65
CA PHE A 70 -15.73 14.45 13.99
C PHE A 70 -16.96 15.34 14.21
N ASP A 71 -17.87 14.87 15.05
CA ASP A 71 -19.00 15.70 15.52
C ASP A 71 -18.87 15.86 17.04
N PRO A 72 -18.40 17.02 17.52
CA PRO A 72 -18.24 17.27 18.96
C PRO A 72 -19.56 17.28 19.73
N SER A 73 -20.70 17.26 19.06
CA SER A 73 -22.03 17.18 19.69
C SER A 73 -22.41 15.74 20.07
N ILE A 74 -21.68 14.73 19.57
CA ILE A 74 -21.94 13.32 19.87
C ILE A 74 -21.27 12.97 21.21
N GLU A 75 -21.98 13.10 22.29
CA GLU A 75 -21.56 12.69 23.64
C GLU A 75 -21.77 11.17 23.87
N ASN A 76 -21.30 10.32 22.95
CA ASN A 76 -21.35 8.88 23.12
C ASN A 76 -19.95 8.31 23.32
N PRO A 77 -19.55 7.95 24.56
CA PRO A 77 -18.22 7.44 24.85
C PRO A 77 -17.85 6.16 24.08
N GLU A 78 -18.82 5.30 23.76
CA GLU A 78 -18.60 4.07 23.02
C GLU A 78 -18.30 4.35 21.54
N GLN A 79 -19.02 5.32 20.96
CA GLN A 79 -18.78 5.78 19.59
C GLN A 79 -17.42 6.46 19.47
N GLU A 80 -17.04 7.28 20.44
CA GLU A 80 -15.71 7.91 20.48
C GLU A 80 -14.60 6.86 20.59
N LEU A 81 -14.81 5.81 21.38
CA LEU A 81 -13.88 4.69 21.47
C LEU A 81 -13.77 3.95 20.12
N ALA A 82 -14.88 3.67 19.45
CA ALA A 82 -14.90 3.04 18.13
C ALA A 82 -14.18 3.92 17.09
N ARG A 83 -14.44 5.23 17.09
CA ARG A 83 -13.76 6.23 16.26
C ARG A 83 -12.26 6.22 16.48
N ARG A 84 -11.83 6.27 17.73
CA ARG A 84 -10.42 6.26 18.08
C ARG A 84 -9.71 4.97 17.63
N ASN A 85 -10.34 3.82 17.79
CA ASN A 85 -9.81 2.54 17.32
C ASN A 85 -9.73 2.47 15.79
N PHE A 86 -10.71 3.00 15.08
CA PHE A 86 -10.67 3.14 13.62
C PHE A 86 -9.45 3.94 13.15
N TYR A 87 -9.18 5.07 13.79
CA TYR A 87 -8.04 5.91 13.43
C TYR A 87 -6.69 5.31 13.84
N HIS A 88 -6.63 4.53 14.92
CA HIS A 88 -5.46 3.71 15.21
C HIS A 88 -5.15 2.74 14.06
N ALA A 89 -6.18 2.06 13.54
CA ALA A 89 -6.03 1.17 12.39
C ALA A 89 -5.62 1.93 11.13
N SER A 90 -6.18 3.12 10.89
CA SER A 90 -5.86 3.97 9.74
C SER A 90 -4.39 4.37 9.70
N PHE A 91 -3.79 4.75 10.83
CA PHE A 91 -2.36 5.04 10.90
C PHE A 91 -1.48 3.80 10.64
N PHE A 92 -1.87 2.60 11.09
CA PHE A 92 -1.16 1.37 10.76
C PHE A 92 -1.21 1.07 9.26
N ILE A 93 -2.36 1.28 8.64
CA ILE A 93 -2.53 1.07 7.20
C ILE A 93 -1.70 2.10 6.42
N ALA A 94 -1.73 3.37 6.82
CA ALA A 94 -0.95 4.42 6.18
C ALA A 94 0.57 4.15 6.25
N GLU A 95 1.09 3.72 7.41
CA GLU A 95 2.50 3.35 7.54
C GLU A 95 2.85 2.11 6.70
N ASN A 96 1.97 1.10 6.67
CA ASN A 96 2.18 -0.05 5.80
C ASN A 96 2.21 0.35 4.32
N ASP A 97 1.29 1.19 3.87
CA ASP A 97 1.23 1.65 2.49
C ASP A 97 2.43 2.54 2.12
N PHE A 98 2.92 3.36 3.05
CA PHE A 98 4.17 4.08 2.91
C PHE A 98 5.36 3.13 2.69
N ASN A 99 5.46 2.06 3.48
CA ASN A 99 6.50 1.05 3.32
C ASN A 99 6.37 0.29 1.99
N GLN A 100 5.14 0.01 1.53
CA GLN A 100 4.89 -0.58 0.22
C GLN A 100 5.36 0.35 -0.92
N TYR A 101 5.13 1.66 -0.79
CA TYR A 101 5.64 2.64 -1.74
C TYR A 101 7.17 2.65 -1.79
N LYS A 102 7.85 2.71 -0.63
CA LYS A 102 9.32 2.66 -0.54
C LYS A 102 9.92 1.40 -1.18
N ASN A 103 9.21 0.28 -1.11
CA ASN A 103 9.62 -0.98 -1.71
C ASN A 103 9.23 -1.12 -3.19
N GLY A 104 8.61 -0.11 -3.79
CA GLY A 104 8.19 -0.11 -5.20
C GLY A 104 6.93 -0.94 -5.48
N PHE A 105 6.16 -1.30 -4.47
CA PHE A 105 4.91 -2.06 -4.58
C PHE A 105 3.66 -1.19 -4.63
N LEU A 106 3.79 0.11 -4.44
CA LEU A 106 2.72 1.09 -4.57
C LEU A 106 3.10 2.11 -5.65
N SER A 107 2.15 2.48 -6.52
CA SER A 107 2.39 3.50 -7.53
C SER A 107 2.50 4.89 -6.91
N GLU A 108 3.20 5.83 -7.59
CA GLU A 108 3.25 7.24 -7.17
C GLU A 108 1.85 7.84 -7.04
N PHE A 109 0.95 7.54 -7.97
CA PHE A 109 -0.44 8.02 -7.93
C PHE A 109 -1.16 7.51 -6.67
N ASP A 110 -1.05 6.22 -6.35
CA ASP A 110 -1.67 5.66 -5.15
C ASP A 110 -1.04 6.22 -3.87
N PHE A 111 0.27 6.44 -3.87
CA PHE A 111 0.97 7.04 -2.74
C PHE A 111 0.44 8.45 -2.47
N GLN A 112 0.39 9.31 -3.49
CA GLN A 112 -0.10 10.68 -3.34
C GLN A 112 -1.57 10.73 -2.92
N THR A 113 -2.42 9.88 -3.49
CA THR A 113 -3.86 9.94 -3.22
C THR A 113 -4.26 9.22 -1.93
N LYS A 114 -3.65 8.07 -1.62
CA LYS A 114 -4.07 7.22 -0.49
C LYS A 114 -3.26 7.45 0.78
N VAL A 115 -1.95 7.67 0.63
CA VAL A 115 -1.09 7.88 1.80
C VAL A 115 -1.05 9.36 2.16
N ILE A 116 -0.60 10.22 1.23
CA ILE A 116 -0.49 11.65 1.52
C ILE A 116 -1.88 12.25 1.76
N GLY A 117 -2.81 12.13 0.81
CA GLY A 117 -4.16 12.67 0.96
C GLY A 117 -4.92 12.07 2.16
N GLY A 118 -4.71 10.79 2.46
CA GLY A 118 -5.26 10.16 3.66
C GLY A 118 -4.67 10.73 4.95
N LEU A 119 -3.36 10.94 5.02
CA LEU A 119 -2.69 11.55 6.17
C LEU A 119 -3.08 13.02 6.35
N GLU A 120 -3.16 13.80 5.27
CA GLU A 120 -3.65 15.19 5.29
C GLU A 120 -5.05 15.25 5.90
N PHE A 121 -5.99 14.44 5.42
CA PHE A 121 -7.34 14.34 5.97
C PHE A 121 -7.36 13.98 7.48
N LEU A 122 -6.50 13.03 7.90
CA LEU A 122 -6.41 12.64 9.31
C LEU A 122 -5.81 13.76 10.16
N LEU A 123 -4.76 14.41 9.69
CA LEU A 123 -3.98 15.37 10.45
C LEU A 123 -4.55 16.80 10.42
N GLU A 124 -5.55 17.08 9.58
CA GLU A 124 -6.39 18.27 9.66
C GLU A 124 -7.24 18.29 10.94
N GLN A 125 -7.52 17.13 11.51
CA GLN A 125 -8.30 16.99 12.74
C GLN A 125 -7.37 17.01 13.95
N CYS A 126 -7.48 18.04 14.81
CA CYS A 126 -6.53 18.26 15.90
C CYS A 126 -6.48 17.15 16.94
N ASP A 127 -7.60 16.47 17.20
CA ASP A 127 -7.66 15.32 18.09
C ASP A 127 -6.89 14.10 17.51
N LEU A 128 -6.92 13.93 16.19
CA LEU A 128 -6.16 12.86 15.52
C LEU A 128 -4.68 13.19 15.40
N ARG A 129 -4.33 14.47 15.33
CA ARG A 129 -2.93 14.90 15.43
C ARG A 129 -2.35 14.56 16.81
N LEU A 130 -3.10 14.80 17.88
CA LEU A 130 -2.72 14.33 19.22
C LEU A 130 -2.58 12.80 19.32
N LEU A 131 -3.43 12.08 18.59
CA LEU A 131 -3.33 10.62 18.48
C LEU A 131 -2.05 10.20 17.76
N ALA A 132 -1.69 10.86 16.66
CA ALA A 132 -0.44 10.63 15.94
C ALA A 132 0.78 10.89 16.85
N ASP A 133 0.77 11.97 17.62
CA ASP A 133 1.81 12.30 18.61
C ASP A 133 1.96 11.24 19.70
N TYR A 134 0.84 10.71 20.19
CA TYR A 134 0.87 9.59 21.13
C TYR A 134 1.52 8.35 20.54
N ARG A 135 1.31 8.11 19.21
CA ARG A 135 1.80 6.95 18.47
C ARG A 135 3.24 7.08 17.96
N LYS A 136 3.83 8.28 17.95
CA LYS A 136 5.13 8.54 17.31
C LYS A 136 6.26 7.59 17.70
N ARG A 137 6.22 7.02 18.92
CA ARG A 137 7.22 6.05 19.40
C ARG A 137 7.13 4.68 18.74
N TRP A 138 6.05 4.38 18.03
CA TRP A 138 5.84 3.12 17.30
C TRP A 138 5.97 3.28 15.79
N PHE A 139 6.07 4.50 15.29
CA PHE A 139 6.28 4.76 13.88
C PHE A 139 7.76 4.62 13.51
N SER A 140 8.01 4.19 12.26
CA SER A 140 9.36 4.26 11.68
C SER A 140 9.82 5.72 11.56
N SER A 141 11.14 5.95 11.61
CA SER A 141 11.71 7.30 11.48
C SER A 141 11.26 8.02 10.22
N ASP A 142 11.30 7.30 9.10
CA ASP A 142 10.96 7.85 7.78
C ASP A 142 9.46 8.19 7.68
N PHE A 143 8.58 7.40 8.31
CA PHE A 143 7.16 7.69 8.36
C PHE A 143 6.86 8.89 9.28
N LEU A 144 7.63 9.04 10.36
CA LEU A 144 7.57 10.23 11.20
C LEU A 144 7.99 11.50 10.44
N GLU A 145 9.04 11.43 9.62
CA GLU A 145 9.46 12.53 8.77
C GLU A 145 8.34 12.92 7.81
N LEU A 146 7.65 11.95 7.23
CA LEU A 146 6.50 12.18 6.36
C LEU A 146 5.36 12.88 7.12
N ILE A 147 4.97 12.39 8.29
CA ILE A 147 3.92 13.01 9.14
C ILE A 147 4.29 14.46 9.48
N ASN A 148 5.55 14.70 9.86
CA ASN A 148 6.03 16.03 10.22
C ASN A 148 6.15 16.99 9.03
N SER A 149 6.15 16.49 7.79
CA SER A 149 6.14 17.31 6.58
C SER A 149 4.76 17.85 6.22
N ILE A 150 3.70 17.26 6.79
CA ILE A 150 2.31 17.69 6.56
C ILE A 150 2.01 18.92 7.44
N GLU A 151 1.41 19.95 6.83
CA GLU A 151 1.03 21.19 7.49
C GLU A 151 0.20 20.93 8.76
N ASP A 152 0.50 21.69 9.82
CA ASP A 152 -0.20 21.60 11.09
C ASP A 152 -1.20 22.76 11.24
N PRO A 153 -2.51 22.55 11.02
CA PRO A 153 -3.52 23.57 11.19
C PRO A 153 -3.90 23.82 12.66
N CYS A 154 -3.33 23.08 13.60
CA CYS A 154 -3.73 23.07 15.01
C CYS A 154 -2.82 23.92 15.91
N ILE A 155 -1.86 24.65 15.33
CA ILE A 155 -0.93 25.54 16.04
C ILE A 155 -1.47 26.96 16.06
#